data_3be0ba7b9a03e4e1894a5a7934518c47
#
_entry.id   3be0ba7b9a03e4e1894a5a7934518c47
#
_cell.length_a   1.000
_cell.length_b   1.000
_cell.length_c   1.000
_cell.angle_alpha   90.00
_cell.angle_beta   90.00
_cell.angle_gamma   90.00
#
_symmetry.space_group_name_H-M   'P 1'
#
loop_
_entity.id
_entity.type
_entity.pdbx_description
1 polymer ?
#
loop_
_entity_poly.entity_id
_entity_poly.type
_entity_poly.pdbx_seq_one_letter_code
_entity_poly.pdbx_strand_id
1 'polypeptide(L)'
;MKTSFFSRLLTLCLTGLLALPALAQEDALKDFPGYVDFGELNSIFGEPTVQISIGESLLGLVGSLSASEDPEAAEVFRRLNGVRVNVFETEALADGAIDLIKDISGKLSDQGWESVVTVNSAEEQVRIFMKINGETVDGITVMAVEENEAVFVNVIGNIDPEELGKVMNNFDIDLGDSDDEHSG
;
A
#
# COMPACT_ATOMS: atom_id res chain seq x y z
N MET A 1 22.24 48.33 -8.65
CA MET A 1 22.52 46.89 -8.82
C MET A 1 22.95 46.27 -7.48
N LYS A 2 22.01 46.02 -6.53
CA LYS A 2 22.28 45.33 -5.25
C LYS A 2 21.05 44.58 -4.76
N THR A 3 20.46 43.69 -5.56
CA THR A 3 19.26 42.90 -5.16
C THR A 3 19.37 41.42 -5.50
N SER A 4 20.60 40.87 -5.69
CA SER A 4 20.76 39.51 -6.19
C SER A 4 21.20 38.49 -5.11
N PHE A 5 21.68 38.93 -3.97
CA PHE A 5 22.25 38.00 -2.97
C PHE A 5 21.19 37.44 -1.99
N PHE A 6 20.23 38.25 -1.60
CA PHE A 6 19.16 37.85 -0.68
C PHE A 6 18.14 36.90 -1.31
N SER A 7 17.86 37.06 -2.61
CA SER A 7 16.93 36.20 -3.34
C SER A 7 17.47 34.78 -3.55
N ARG A 8 18.78 34.62 -3.76
CA ARG A 8 19.41 33.31 -3.92
C ARG A 8 19.55 32.54 -2.60
N LEU A 9 19.70 33.24 -1.48
CA LEU A 9 19.77 32.61 -0.17
C LEU A 9 18.39 32.10 0.30
N LEU A 10 17.31 32.82 -0.05
CA LEU A 10 15.94 32.39 0.28
C LEU A 10 15.47 31.20 -0.55
N THR A 11 15.90 31.10 -1.81
CA THR A 11 15.57 29.97 -2.69
C THR A 11 16.31 28.69 -2.27
N LEU A 12 17.52 28.80 -1.75
CA LEU A 12 18.32 27.64 -1.31
C LEU A 12 17.79 27.04 0.00
N CYS A 13 17.19 27.86 0.88
CA CYS A 13 16.58 27.37 2.12
C CYS A 13 15.23 26.68 1.89
N LEU A 14 14.50 27.01 0.82
CA LEU A 14 13.17 26.45 0.56
C LEU A 14 13.22 25.06 -0.11
N THR A 15 14.29 24.76 -0.85
CA THR A 15 14.49 23.46 -1.50
C THR A 15 15.05 22.37 -0.57
N GLY A 16 15.61 22.71 0.56
CA GLY A 16 16.16 21.77 1.55
C GLY A 16 15.13 21.21 2.55
N LEU A 17 13.94 21.80 2.63
CA LEU A 17 12.97 21.48 3.70
C LEU A 17 11.89 20.46 3.29
N LEU A 18 11.82 20.06 2.02
CA LEU A 18 10.76 19.18 1.50
C LEU A 18 11.13 17.70 1.41
N ALA A 19 12.39 17.32 1.62
CA ALA A 19 12.85 15.93 1.49
C ALA A 19 12.91 15.14 2.82
N LEU A 20 12.80 15.80 3.97
CA LEU A 20 12.93 15.15 5.28
C LEU A 20 11.67 14.50 5.86
N PRO A 21 10.42 14.89 5.52
CA PRO A 21 9.26 14.28 6.15
C PRO A 21 8.91 12.87 5.66
N ALA A 22 9.24 12.51 4.42
CA ALA A 22 8.84 11.22 3.85
C ALA A 22 9.59 10.02 4.49
N LEU A 23 10.90 10.15 4.71
CA LEU A 23 11.70 9.09 5.35
C LEU A 23 11.35 8.91 6.83
N ALA A 24 11.14 10.01 7.55
CA ALA A 24 10.73 9.94 8.96
C ALA A 24 9.33 9.34 9.15
N GLN A 25 8.45 9.50 8.18
CA GLN A 25 7.09 8.96 8.21
C GLN A 25 7.08 7.46 7.92
N GLU A 26 7.89 6.98 6.99
CA GLU A 26 8.02 5.55 6.71
C GLU A 26 8.63 4.80 7.90
N ASP A 27 9.63 5.37 8.56
CA ASP A 27 10.23 4.77 9.77
C ASP A 27 9.21 4.61 10.90
N ALA A 28 8.30 5.56 11.07
CA ALA A 28 7.24 5.47 12.07
C ALA A 28 6.22 4.35 11.80
N LEU A 29 6.03 3.93 10.54
CA LEU A 29 5.12 2.86 10.19
C LEU A 29 5.66 1.47 10.52
N LYS A 30 6.98 1.31 10.64
CA LYS A 30 7.63 0.02 10.91
C LYS A 30 7.27 -0.59 12.26
N ASP A 31 6.84 0.23 13.21
CA ASP A 31 6.47 -0.20 14.56
C ASP A 31 5.07 -0.84 14.62
N PHE A 32 4.26 -0.72 13.57
CA PHE A 32 2.92 -1.29 13.53
C PHE A 32 2.90 -2.75 13.08
N PRO A 33 2.05 -3.61 13.70
CA PRO A 33 1.97 -5.04 13.35
C PRO A 33 1.60 -5.32 11.90
N GLY A 34 0.85 -4.40 11.28
CA GLY A 34 0.43 -4.46 9.88
C GLY A 34 1.46 -3.97 8.86
N TYR A 35 2.66 -3.57 9.31
CA TYR A 35 3.72 -3.15 8.39
C TYR A 35 4.33 -4.33 7.64
N VAL A 36 4.56 -4.16 6.34
CA VAL A 36 5.26 -5.13 5.49
C VAL A 36 6.57 -4.52 4.99
N ASP A 37 7.66 -5.21 5.25
CA ASP A 37 8.95 -4.92 4.62
C ASP A 37 9.03 -5.67 3.28
N PHE A 38 8.89 -4.95 2.19
CA PHE A 38 9.01 -5.49 0.84
C PHE A 38 10.47 -5.71 0.40
N GLY A 39 11.44 -5.33 1.23
CA GLY A 39 12.85 -5.41 0.87
C GLY A 39 13.25 -4.38 -0.18
N GLU A 40 14.25 -4.72 -0.98
CA GLU A 40 14.83 -3.82 -1.98
C GLU A 40 14.12 -3.94 -3.34
N LEU A 41 12.87 -3.45 -3.45
CA LEU A 41 12.11 -3.47 -4.71
C LEU A 41 12.90 -2.81 -5.87
N ASN A 42 13.57 -1.70 -5.59
CA ASN A 42 14.33 -0.96 -6.59
C ASN A 42 15.48 -1.78 -7.21
N SER A 43 15.99 -2.78 -6.53
CA SER A 43 17.05 -3.65 -7.07
C SER A 43 16.54 -4.59 -8.18
N ILE A 44 15.23 -4.85 -8.19
CA ILE A 44 14.57 -5.76 -9.14
C ILE A 44 13.80 -4.98 -10.20
N PHE A 45 13.05 -3.94 -9.77
CA PHE A 45 12.13 -3.22 -10.64
C PHE A 45 12.63 -1.83 -11.07
N GLY A 46 13.78 -1.37 -10.53
CA GLY A 46 14.26 -0.01 -10.78
C GLY A 46 13.56 1.04 -9.92
N GLU A 47 13.53 2.28 -10.40
CA GLU A 47 12.85 3.37 -9.68
C GLU A 47 11.33 3.27 -9.87
N PRO A 48 10.54 3.45 -8.81
CA PRO A 48 9.07 3.41 -8.92
C PRO A 48 8.55 4.61 -9.73
N THR A 49 7.59 4.36 -10.62
CA THR A 49 6.86 5.39 -11.34
C THR A 49 5.91 6.15 -10.40
N VAL A 50 5.34 5.43 -9.42
CA VAL A 50 4.52 6.02 -8.36
C VAL A 50 4.99 5.49 -7.02
N GLN A 51 5.25 6.41 -6.08
CA GLN A 51 5.50 6.09 -4.69
C GLN A 51 4.61 6.93 -3.78
N ILE A 52 3.78 6.27 -3.00
CA ILE A 52 2.88 6.91 -2.03
C ILE A 52 3.23 6.35 -0.65
N SER A 53 3.37 7.24 0.32
CA SER A 53 3.46 6.90 1.73
C SER A 53 2.65 7.93 2.52
N ILE A 54 1.53 7.48 3.08
CA ILE A 54 0.58 8.32 3.82
C ILE A 54 0.51 7.78 5.24
N GLY A 55 0.79 8.60 6.22
CA GLY A 55 0.66 8.24 7.63
C GLY A 55 -0.62 8.77 8.28
N GLU A 56 -0.80 8.43 9.54
CA GLU A 56 -1.98 8.69 10.36
C GLU A 56 -2.46 10.14 10.29
N SER A 57 -1.55 11.11 10.38
CA SER A 57 -1.93 12.55 10.39
C SER A 57 -2.64 12.98 9.11
N LEU A 58 -2.17 12.53 7.94
CA LEU A 58 -2.79 12.87 6.67
C LEU A 58 -4.08 12.06 6.45
N LEU A 59 -4.10 10.79 6.84
CA LEU A 59 -5.30 9.95 6.81
C LEU A 59 -6.42 10.55 7.69
N GLY A 60 -6.07 11.02 8.90
CA GLY A 60 -7.01 11.71 9.78
C GLY A 60 -7.56 13.01 9.18
N LEU A 61 -6.72 13.76 8.44
CA LEU A 61 -7.18 14.94 7.70
C LEU A 61 -8.17 14.57 6.58
N VAL A 62 -7.84 13.54 5.78
CA VAL A 62 -8.72 13.04 4.72
C VAL A 62 -10.05 12.58 5.32
N GLY A 63 -10.02 11.79 6.40
CA GLY A 63 -11.22 11.36 7.11
C GLY A 63 -12.06 12.53 7.63
N SER A 64 -11.43 13.62 8.07
CA SER A 64 -12.14 14.80 8.53
C SER A 64 -12.81 15.57 7.39
N LEU A 65 -12.19 15.62 6.22
CA LEU A 65 -12.74 16.26 5.03
C LEU A 65 -13.88 15.43 4.43
N SER A 66 -13.79 14.11 4.45
CA SER A 66 -14.80 13.19 3.90
C SER A 66 -16.03 13.05 4.80
N ALA A 67 -15.94 13.42 6.08
CA ALA A 67 -16.98 13.15 7.08
C ALA A 67 -18.38 13.72 6.76
N SER A 68 -18.46 14.77 5.95
CA SER A 68 -19.73 15.37 5.54
C SER A 68 -20.37 14.71 4.31
N GLU A 69 -19.57 14.05 3.48
CA GLU A 69 -20.01 13.42 2.24
C GLU A 69 -20.16 11.90 2.42
N ASP A 70 -19.19 11.28 3.09
CA ASP A 70 -19.16 9.85 3.38
C ASP A 70 -18.64 9.61 4.82
N PRO A 71 -19.53 9.57 5.82
CA PRO A 71 -19.15 9.32 7.20
C PRO A 71 -18.52 7.93 7.43
N GLU A 72 -18.91 6.91 6.65
CA GLU A 72 -18.37 5.55 6.79
C GLU A 72 -16.92 5.51 6.32
N ALA A 73 -16.62 6.05 5.14
CA ALA A 73 -15.25 6.18 4.65
C ALA A 73 -14.39 7.02 5.61
N ALA A 74 -14.94 8.08 6.19
CA ALA A 74 -14.25 8.90 7.16
C ALA A 74 -13.81 8.11 8.41
N GLU A 75 -14.64 7.20 8.91
CA GLU A 75 -14.28 6.32 10.04
C GLU A 75 -13.17 5.34 9.66
N VAL A 76 -13.21 4.75 8.46
CA VAL A 76 -12.13 3.88 7.95
C VAL A 76 -10.80 4.63 7.93
N PHE A 77 -10.75 5.83 7.33
CA PHE A 77 -9.52 6.63 7.27
C PHE A 77 -8.95 6.96 8.65
N ARG A 78 -9.78 7.19 9.65
CA ARG A 78 -9.32 7.50 11.02
C ARG A 78 -8.72 6.31 11.76
N ARG A 79 -9.03 5.08 11.34
CA ARG A 79 -8.51 3.84 11.94
C ARG A 79 -7.22 3.37 11.27
N LEU A 80 -6.88 3.94 10.10
CA LEU A 80 -5.64 3.62 9.41
C LEU A 80 -4.47 4.35 10.04
N ASN A 81 -3.38 3.62 10.24
CA ASN A 81 -2.08 4.16 10.65
C ASN A 81 -1.23 4.57 9.45
N GLY A 82 -1.39 3.88 8.33
CA GLY A 82 -0.65 4.20 7.12
C GLY A 82 -1.11 3.46 5.88
N VAL A 83 -0.80 4.06 4.73
CA VAL A 83 -0.96 3.44 3.40
C VAL A 83 0.32 3.66 2.62
N ARG A 84 0.87 2.59 2.06
CA ARG A 84 2.06 2.62 1.20
C ARG A 84 1.72 1.97 -0.13
N VAL A 85 2.10 2.63 -1.22
CA VAL A 85 1.94 2.12 -2.59
C VAL A 85 3.23 2.38 -3.34
N ASN A 86 3.74 1.35 -4.02
CA ASN A 86 4.81 1.45 -4.98
C ASN A 86 4.34 0.83 -6.29
N VAL A 87 4.46 1.58 -7.37
CA VAL A 87 4.15 1.14 -8.73
C VAL A 87 5.41 1.26 -9.57
N PHE A 88 5.71 0.22 -10.31
CA PHE A 88 6.86 0.13 -11.21
C PHE A 88 6.36 -0.22 -12.60
N GLU A 89 6.85 0.47 -13.62
CA GLU A 89 6.67 0.04 -15.01
C GLU A 89 7.73 -1.02 -15.33
N THR A 90 7.29 -2.10 -15.95
CA THR A 90 8.15 -3.21 -16.38
C THR A 90 7.99 -3.44 -17.88
N GLU A 91 9.03 -3.94 -18.57
CA GLU A 91 8.94 -4.30 -19.99
C GLU A 91 8.68 -5.81 -20.19
N ALA A 92 8.85 -6.57 -19.12
CA ALA A 92 8.60 -8.01 -19.05
C ALA A 92 8.50 -8.40 -17.57
N LEU A 93 8.05 -9.62 -17.30
CA LEU A 93 8.11 -10.16 -15.93
C LEU A 93 9.57 -10.14 -15.44
N ALA A 94 9.88 -9.23 -14.51
CA ALA A 94 11.25 -8.95 -14.10
C ALA A 94 11.94 -10.22 -13.54
N ASP A 95 13.20 -10.42 -13.94
CA ASP A 95 14.01 -11.50 -13.39
C ASP A 95 14.11 -11.35 -11.86
N GLY A 96 13.81 -12.41 -11.15
CA GLY A 96 13.81 -12.42 -9.66
C GLY A 96 12.50 -11.94 -9.02
N ALA A 97 11.54 -11.39 -9.75
CA ALA A 97 10.26 -10.95 -9.20
C ALA A 97 9.48 -12.09 -8.52
N ILE A 98 9.46 -13.26 -9.14
CA ILE A 98 8.79 -14.45 -8.59
C ILE A 98 9.47 -14.92 -7.29
N ASP A 99 10.79 -14.89 -7.25
CA ASP A 99 11.55 -15.31 -6.05
C ASP A 99 11.38 -14.29 -4.92
N LEU A 100 11.33 -12.98 -5.25
CA LEU A 100 11.01 -11.94 -4.28
C LEU A 100 9.63 -12.14 -3.67
N ILE A 101 8.59 -12.34 -4.51
CA ILE A 101 7.22 -12.58 -4.03
C ILE A 101 7.16 -13.81 -3.13
N LYS A 102 7.85 -14.90 -3.47
CA LYS A 102 7.91 -16.10 -2.64
C LYS A 102 8.61 -15.85 -1.31
N ASP A 103 9.72 -15.11 -1.33
CA ASP A 103 10.50 -14.77 -0.14
C ASP A 103 9.67 -13.91 0.83
N ILE A 104 9.00 -12.86 0.30
CA ILE A 104 8.11 -12.01 1.11
C ILE A 104 6.94 -12.85 1.63
N SER A 105 6.30 -13.68 0.79
CA SER A 105 5.20 -14.55 1.19
C SER A 105 5.59 -15.52 2.31
N GLY A 106 6.78 -16.09 2.25
CA GLY A 106 7.31 -16.95 3.31
C GLY A 106 7.46 -16.18 4.63
N LYS A 107 8.10 -15.01 4.59
CA LYS A 107 8.28 -14.14 5.77
C LYS A 107 6.94 -13.70 6.37
N LEU A 108 5.96 -13.35 5.54
CA LEU A 108 4.63 -12.98 6.00
C LEU A 108 3.94 -14.14 6.70
N SER A 109 3.99 -15.35 6.13
CA SER A 109 3.42 -16.54 6.75
C SER A 109 4.09 -16.87 8.10
N ASP A 110 5.41 -16.76 8.19
CA ASP A 110 6.16 -16.94 9.44
C ASP A 110 5.79 -15.91 10.52
N GLN A 111 5.40 -14.71 10.09
CA GLN A 111 4.92 -13.64 10.96
C GLN A 111 3.43 -13.76 11.30
N GLY A 112 2.73 -14.78 10.83
CA GLY A 112 1.31 -15.04 11.11
C GLY A 112 0.37 -14.18 10.26
N TRP A 113 0.76 -13.80 9.04
CA TRP A 113 -0.15 -13.30 8.03
C TRP A 113 -0.84 -14.46 7.33
N GLU A 114 -2.11 -14.28 6.96
CA GLU A 114 -2.90 -15.25 6.23
C GLU A 114 -2.98 -14.89 4.75
N SER A 115 -2.71 -15.86 3.86
CA SER A 115 -2.87 -15.68 2.43
C SER A 115 -4.34 -15.80 2.06
N VAL A 116 -4.90 -14.75 1.48
CA VAL A 116 -6.31 -14.68 1.07
C VAL A 116 -6.47 -14.96 -0.41
N VAL A 117 -5.58 -14.39 -1.24
CA VAL A 117 -5.61 -14.58 -2.69
C VAL A 117 -4.23 -15.00 -3.17
N THR A 118 -4.23 -15.97 -4.07
CA THR A 118 -3.03 -16.43 -4.78
C THR A 118 -3.38 -16.67 -6.23
N VAL A 119 -2.82 -15.83 -7.12
CA VAL A 119 -2.85 -16.05 -8.57
C VAL A 119 -1.46 -16.43 -9.04
N ASN A 120 -1.35 -17.48 -9.83
CA ASN A 120 -0.11 -17.94 -10.45
C ASN A 120 -0.41 -18.25 -11.91
N SER A 121 -0.15 -17.33 -12.80
CA SER A 121 -0.15 -17.56 -14.24
C SER A 121 1.23 -17.31 -14.83
N ALA A 122 1.38 -17.55 -16.13
CA ALA A 122 2.62 -17.24 -16.82
C ALA A 122 2.81 -15.72 -17.00
N GLU A 123 1.74 -14.96 -16.96
CA GLU A 123 1.68 -13.53 -17.28
C GLU A 123 1.48 -12.67 -16.01
N GLU A 124 0.98 -13.29 -14.92
CA GLU A 124 0.58 -12.56 -13.71
C GLU A 124 0.86 -13.38 -12.44
N GLN A 125 1.37 -12.69 -11.43
CA GLN A 125 1.55 -13.22 -10.08
C GLN A 125 0.88 -12.26 -9.08
N VAL A 126 -0.18 -12.71 -8.39
CA VAL A 126 -0.83 -11.92 -7.34
C VAL A 126 -0.82 -12.65 -6.01
N ARG A 127 -0.55 -11.91 -4.96
CA ARG A 127 -0.65 -12.34 -3.56
C ARG A 127 -1.35 -11.26 -2.76
N ILE A 128 -2.37 -11.66 -2.02
CA ILE A 128 -3.00 -10.82 -1.02
C ILE A 128 -2.90 -11.52 0.33
N PHE A 129 -2.36 -10.80 1.32
CA PHE A 129 -2.27 -11.27 2.69
C PHE A 129 -2.98 -10.32 3.63
N MET A 130 -3.52 -10.88 4.71
CA MET A 130 -4.11 -10.15 5.82
C MET A 130 -3.44 -10.54 7.13
N LYS A 131 -3.19 -9.54 7.98
CA LYS A 131 -2.73 -9.73 9.35
C LYS A 131 -3.94 -9.67 10.27
N ILE A 132 -4.47 -10.83 10.64
CA ILE A 132 -5.67 -10.95 11.47
C ILE A 132 -5.27 -10.92 12.96
N ASN A 133 -6.01 -10.15 13.75
CA ASN A 133 -5.84 -9.99 15.19
C ASN A 133 -7.22 -10.05 15.87
N GLY A 134 -7.66 -11.24 16.24
CA GLY A 134 -9.00 -11.46 16.78
C GLY A 134 -10.09 -11.19 15.76
N GLU A 135 -10.91 -10.16 15.97
CA GLU A 135 -11.99 -9.76 15.09
C GLU A 135 -11.61 -8.60 14.13
N THR A 136 -10.36 -8.14 14.20
CA THR A 136 -9.86 -7.02 13.39
C THR A 136 -8.71 -7.44 12.50
N VAL A 137 -8.39 -6.60 11.51
CA VAL A 137 -7.25 -6.77 10.62
C VAL A 137 -6.26 -5.65 10.89
N ASP A 138 -5.05 -5.99 11.34
CA ASP A 138 -3.98 -5.03 11.61
C ASP A 138 -3.29 -4.52 10.33
N GLY A 139 -3.41 -5.27 9.24
CA GLY A 139 -2.84 -4.88 7.96
C GLY A 139 -3.29 -5.77 6.80
N ILE A 140 -3.27 -5.16 5.62
CA ILE A 140 -3.51 -5.83 4.33
C ILE A 140 -2.34 -5.52 3.42
N THR A 141 -1.90 -6.51 2.66
CA THR A 141 -0.89 -6.27 1.62
C THR A 141 -1.27 -6.96 0.33
N VAL A 142 -1.02 -6.25 -0.77
CA VAL A 142 -1.16 -6.72 -2.14
C VAL A 142 0.20 -6.66 -2.81
N MET A 143 0.58 -7.73 -3.45
CA MET A 143 1.74 -7.82 -4.34
C MET A 143 1.24 -8.36 -5.67
N ALA A 144 1.27 -7.55 -6.70
CA ALA A 144 0.89 -7.91 -8.06
C ALA A 144 2.05 -7.61 -8.99
N VAL A 145 2.44 -8.57 -9.81
CA VAL A 145 3.47 -8.41 -10.83
C VAL A 145 2.96 -9.01 -12.14
N GLU A 146 2.95 -8.18 -13.15
CA GLU A 146 2.54 -8.47 -14.52
C GLU A 146 3.68 -8.12 -15.50
N GLU A 147 3.46 -8.36 -16.80
CA GLU A 147 4.46 -8.04 -17.82
C GLU A 147 4.84 -6.55 -17.87
N ASN A 148 3.87 -5.66 -17.67
CA ASN A 148 4.05 -4.22 -17.86
C ASN A 148 4.05 -3.42 -16.56
N GLU A 149 3.68 -4.04 -15.44
CA GLU A 149 3.52 -3.33 -14.18
C GLU A 149 3.79 -4.24 -12.98
N ALA A 150 4.41 -3.67 -11.94
CA ALA A 150 4.49 -4.29 -10.63
C ALA A 150 3.93 -3.32 -9.58
N VAL A 151 3.00 -3.81 -8.75
CA VAL A 151 2.30 -3.03 -7.74
C VAL A 151 2.45 -3.68 -6.37
N PHE A 152 2.92 -2.89 -5.41
CA PHE A 152 3.04 -3.29 -4.01
C PHE A 152 2.27 -2.31 -3.14
N VAL A 153 1.27 -2.82 -2.44
CA VAL A 153 0.41 -2.05 -1.54
C VAL A 153 0.50 -2.60 -0.13
N ASN A 154 0.60 -1.73 0.86
CA ASN A 154 0.45 -2.11 2.25
C ASN A 154 -0.46 -1.09 2.96
N VAL A 155 -1.59 -1.55 3.44
CA VAL A 155 -2.52 -0.80 4.27
C VAL A 155 -2.31 -1.24 5.72
N ILE A 156 -2.08 -0.29 6.61
CA ILE A 156 -1.71 -0.53 8.00
C ILE A 156 -2.76 0.14 8.88
N GLY A 157 -3.36 -0.59 9.80
CA GLY A 157 -4.31 -0.03 10.74
C GLY A 157 -5.30 -1.07 11.24
N ASN A 158 -6.13 -0.65 12.19
CA ASN A 158 -7.18 -1.48 12.74
C ASN A 158 -8.41 -1.41 11.81
N ILE A 159 -8.51 -2.38 10.91
CA ILE A 159 -9.54 -2.44 9.86
C ILE A 159 -10.61 -3.43 10.30
N ASP A 160 -11.87 -2.98 10.29
CA ASP A 160 -13.01 -3.86 10.45
C ASP A 160 -13.33 -4.54 9.11
N PRO A 161 -13.36 -5.88 9.03
CA PRO A 161 -13.67 -6.58 7.79
C PRO A 161 -15.02 -6.21 7.17
N GLU A 162 -16.03 -5.88 8.00
CA GLU A 162 -17.36 -5.47 7.50
C GLU A 162 -17.29 -4.10 6.82
N GLU A 163 -16.50 -3.17 7.36
CA GLU A 163 -16.29 -1.83 6.77
C GLU A 163 -15.50 -1.93 5.46
N LEU A 164 -14.50 -2.82 5.41
CA LEU A 164 -13.74 -3.06 4.19
C LEU A 164 -14.65 -3.55 3.06
N GLY A 165 -15.56 -4.50 3.33
CA GLY A 165 -16.53 -4.98 2.36
C GLY A 165 -17.44 -3.89 1.80
N LYS A 166 -17.87 -2.94 2.63
CA LYS A 166 -18.69 -1.78 2.19
C LYS A 166 -17.90 -0.84 1.28
N VAL A 167 -16.66 -0.54 1.63
CA VAL A 167 -15.79 0.31 0.81
C VAL A 167 -15.52 -0.34 -0.53
N MET A 168 -15.21 -1.64 -0.57
CA MET A 168 -14.97 -2.38 -1.82
C MET A 168 -16.19 -2.39 -2.74
N ASN A 169 -17.39 -2.53 -2.19
CA ASN A 169 -18.63 -2.45 -2.96
C ASN A 169 -18.87 -1.06 -3.60
N ASN A 170 -18.41 0.02 -2.95
CA ASN A 170 -18.51 1.36 -3.49
C ASN A 170 -17.55 1.63 -4.67
N PHE A 171 -16.49 0.85 -4.79
CA PHE A 171 -15.52 0.94 -5.90
C PHE A 171 -15.82 -0.02 -7.06
N ASP A 172 -16.96 -0.71 -7.05
CA ASP A 172 -17.37 -1.66 -8.13
C ASP A 172 -16.32 -2.77 -8.40
N ILE A 173 -15.57 -3.16 -7.37
CA ILE A 173 -14.62 -4.27 -7.45
C ILE A 173 -15.43 -5.57 -7.38
N ASP A 174 -15.78 -6.09 -8.54
CA ASP A 174 -16.45 -7.40 -8.69
C ASP A 174 -15.44 -8.52 -8.37
N LEU A 175 -15.56 -9.10 -7.19
CA LEU A 175 -14.74 -10.23 -6.78
C LEU A 175 -15.20 -11.57 -7.40
N GLY A 176 -16.05 -11.52 -8.44
CA GLY A 176 -16.54 -12.70 -9.14
C GLY A 176 -17.38 -13.58 -8.22
N ASP A 177 -18.70 -13.46 -8.29
CA ASP A 177 -19.60 -14.46 -7.74
C ASP A 177 -19.24 -15.82 -8.33
N SER A 178 -18.74 -16.72 -7.49
CA SER A 178 -18.67 -18.15 -7.82
C SER A 178 -20.10 -18.67 -7.83
N ASP A 179 -20.76 -18.55 -8.96
CA ASP A 179 -22.02 -19.25 -9.23
C ASP A 179 -21.75 -20.75 -9.14
N ASP A 180 -22.01 -21.32 -7.98
CA ASP A 180 -22.25 -22.73 -7.79
C ASP A 180 -23.55 -23.09 -8.54
N GLU A 181 -23.51 -23.23 -9.88
CA GLU A 181 -24.52 -23.97 -10.60
C GLU A 181 -24.40 -25.46 -10.28
N HIS A 182 -25.01 -25.83 -9.16
CA HIS A 182 -25.46 -27.18 -8.94
C HIS A 182 -26.80 -27.33 -9.68
N SER A 183 -26.76 -27.73 -10.92
CA SER A 183 -27.93 -28.27 -11.63
C SER A 183 -27.81 -29.76 -11.79
N GLY A 184 -28.66 -30.50 -11.06
CA GLY A 184 -29.41 -31.70 -11.42
C GLY A 184 -28.72 -32.98 -11.80
#